data_399ca42e7205411e9f9b5f4d5909f777
#
_entry.id   399ca42e7205411e9f9b5f4d5909f777
#
_cell.length_a   1.000
_cell.length_b   1.000
_cell.length_c   1.000
_cell.angle_alpha   90.00
_cell.angle_beta   90.00
_cell.angle_gamma   90.00
#
_symmetry.space_group_name_H-M   'P 1'
#
loop_
_entity.id
_entity.type
_entity.pdbx_description
1 polymer ?
#
loop_
_entity_poly.entity_id
_entity_poly.type
_entity_poly.pdbx_seq_one_letter_code
_entity_poly.pdbx_strand_id
1 'polypeptide(L)'
;MLHSRRITTLAAALVALGCTQVHAEGQVDPSTLYELSTEGSSTQVKAGEQGTFVLSIKTKPGSHVSDEAPLKLELKGTQVTPTQEKLAMKDSVAKKAEGQAFAEPRFEVPFKAAAAGKGAVEARLTFFICSEQLCARQQKTVSLPVEVR
;
A
#
# COMPACT_ATOMS: atom_id res chain seq x y z
N MET A 1 -44.23 31.18 -73.40
CA MET A 1 -43.82 31.72 -72.10
C MET A 1 -43.35 30.61 -71.21
N LEU A 2 -42.06 30.38 -71.20
CA LEU A 2 -41.42 29.31 -70.35
C LEU A 2 -40.64 29.94 -69.22
N HIS A 3 -41.03 29.68 -68.00
CA HIS A 3 -40.29 30.11 -66.81
C HIS A 3 -39.37 28.95 -66.42
N SER A 4 -38.07 29.14 -66.71
CA SER A 4 -36.98 28.23 -66.22
C SER A 4 -36.72 28.50 -64.77
N ARG A 5 -37.02 27.56 -63.90
CA ARG A 5 -36.62 27.55 -62.49
C ARG A 5 -35.23 26.87 -62.37
N ARG A 6 -34.25 27.67 -62.01
CA ARG A 6 -32.89 27.20 -61.65
C ARG A 6 -32.94 26.63 -60.25
N ILE A 7 -32.65 25.33 -60.13
CA ILE A 7 -32.48 24.63 -58.85
C ILE A 7 -31.01 24.80 -58.44
N THR A 8 -30.78 25.54 -57.38
CA THR A 8 -29.46 25.67 -56.76
C THR A 8 -29.27 24.53 -55.74
N THR A 9 -28.42 23.61 -56.04
CA THR A 9 -28.00 22.53 -55.11
C THR A 9 -27.00 23.08 -54.12
N LEU A 10 -27.40 23.18 -52.83
CA LEU A 10 -26.49 23.41 -51.73
C LEU A 10 -25.75 22.09 -51.40
N ALA A 11 -24.45 22.09 -51.60
CA ALA A 11 -23.56 21.01 -51.11
C ALA A 11 -23.31 21.26 -49.61
N ALA A 12 -23.85 20.40 -48.76
CA ALA A 12 -23.53 20.39 -47.32
C ALA A 12 -22.22 19.66 -47.13
N ALA A 13 -21.16 20.38 -46.77
CA ALA A 13 -19.89 19.79 -46.32
C ALA A 13 -20.03 19.29 -44.90
N LEU A 14 -20.02 17.97 -44.73
CA LEU A 14 -19.92 17.30 -43.45
C LEU A 14 -18.47 17.39 -42.96
N VAL A 15 -18.21 18.26 -41.99
CA VAL A 15 -16.96 18.29 -41.24
C VAL A 15 -17.03 17.15 -40.20
N ALA A 16 -16.37 16.06 -40.47
CA ALA A 16 -16.15 14.98 -39.48
C ALA A 16 -15.15 15.48 -38.43
N LEU A 17 -15.65 15.88 -37.25
CA LEU A 17 -14.82 16.06 -36.07
C LEU A 17 -14.29 14.66 -35.65
N GLY A 18 -13.04 14.37 -36.00
CA GLY A 18 -12.29 13.24 -35.45
C GLY A 18 -12.05 13.47 -33.98
N CYS A 19 -12.83 12.81 -33.12
CA CYS A 19 -12.47 12.68 -31.71
C CYS A 19 -11.18 11.85 -31.63
N THR A 20 -10.04 12.52 -31.47
CA THR A 20 -8.81 11.87 -31.02
C THR A 20 -9.06 11.38 -29.61
N GLN A 21 -9.25 10.08 -29.43
CA GLN A 21 -9.23 9.45 -28.13
C GLN A 21 -7.78 9.56 -27.63
N VAL A 22 -7.58 10.48 -26.70
CA VAL A 22 -6.37 10.50 -25.89
C VAL A 22 -6.44 9.24 -25.03
N HIS A 23 -5.69 8.21 -25.43
CA HIS A 23 -5.43 7.07 -24.56
C HIS A 23 -4.64 7.64 -23.38
N ALA A 24 -5.28 7.73 -22.21
CA ALA A 24 -4.55 7.90 -20.96
C ALA A 24 -3.65 6.67 -20.84
N GLU A 25 -2.35 6.84 -21.06
CA GLU A 25 -1.35 5.82 -20.74
C GLU A 25 -1.60 5.39 -19.31
N GLY A 26 -1.77 4.08 -19.10
CA GLY A 26 -2.25 3.51 -17.86
C GLY A 26 -1.41 3.97 -16.67
N GLN A 27 -2.01 4.75 -15.81
CA GLN A 27 -1.42 5.22 -14.58
C GLN A 27 -1.14 4.00 -13.70
N VAL A 28 0.13 3.78 -13.34
CA VAL A 28 0.52 2.66 -12.46
C VAL A 28 -0.20 2.83 -11.13
N ASP A 29 -0.95 1.81 -10.70
CA ASP A 29 -1.55 1.79 -9.36
C ASP A 29 -0.45 1.52 -8.33
N PRO A 30 -0.17 2.49 -7.44
CA PRO A 30 0.90 2.34 -6.45
C PRO A 30 0.70 1.14 -5.52
N SER A 31 -0.53 0.70 -5.30
CA SER A 31 -0.83 -0.44 -4.44
C SER A 31 -0.35 -1.78 -5.02
N THR A 32 -0.05 -1.84 -6.31
CA THR A 32 0.49 -3.03 -6.98
C THR A 32 2.01 -3.17 -6.87
N LEU A 33 2.70 -2.13 -6.38
CA LEU A 33 4.16 -2.07 -6.31
C LEU A 33 4.76 -2.72 -5.07
N TYR A 34 3.93 -3.22 -4.15
CA TYR A 34 4.37 -3.85 -2.91
C TYR A 34 3.36 -4.88 -2.41
N GLU A 35 3.82 -5.67 -1.45
CA GLU A 35 3.00 -6.61 -0.68
C GLU A 35 3.30 -6.44 0.81
N LEU A 36 2.25 -6.55 1.63
CA LEU A 36 2.37 -6.59 3.08
C LEU A 36 2.28 -8.03 3.56
N SER A 37 3.14 -8.41 4.51
CA SER A 37 3.15 -9.74 5.10
C SER A 37 3.27 -9.64 6.62
N THR A 38 2.49 -10.46 7.32
CA THR A 38 2.59 -10.67 8.76
C THR A 38 3.23 -12.02 9.10
N GLU A 39 3.89 -12.63 8.14
CA GLU A 39 4.57 -13.91 8.31
C GLU A 39 5.62 -13.85 9.41
N GLY A 40 5.62 -14.85 10.28
CA GLY A 40 6.48 -14.91 11.48
C GLY A 40 5.82 -14.32 12.73
N SER A 41 4.60 -13.80 12.63
CA SER A 41 3.85 -13.35 13.80
C SER A 41 3.30 -14.50 14.63
N SER A 42 3.19 -14.28 15.94
CA SER A 42 2.56 -15.22 16.87
C SER A 42 1.02 -15.07 16.80
N THR A 43 0.34 -16.11 16.34
CA THR A 43 -1.12 -16.16 16.26
C THR A 43 -1.77 -16.88 17.46
N GLN A 44 -0.96 -17.58 18.25
CA GLN A 44 -1.38 -18.26 19.48
C GLN A 44 -0.34 -17.99 20.57
N VAL A 45 -0.80 -17.57 21.75
CA VAL A 45 0.05 -17.23 22.90
C VAL A 45 -0.67 -17.65 24.16
N LYS A 46 0.06 -18.14 25.16
CA LYS A 46 -0.54 -18.42 26.49
C LYS A 46 -0.76 -17.13 27.27
N ALA A 47 -1.78 -17.12 28.11
CA ALA A 47 -2.04 -16.00 29.02
C ALA A 47 -0.81 -15.72 29.90
N GLY A 48 -0.40 -14.47 29.97
CA GLY A 48 0.80 -14.01 30.68
C GLY A 48 2.12 -14.14 29.90
N GLU A 49 2.11 -14.80 28.74
CA GLU A 49 3.32 -14.91 27.89
C GLU A 49 3.40 -13.79 26.85
N GLN A 50 4.55 -13.73 26.18
CA GLN A 50 4.77 -12.79 25.08
C GLN A 50 4.65 -13.48 23.73
N GLY A 51 4.08 -12.76 22.76
CA GLY A 51 4.15 -13.08 21.35
C GLY A 51 4.88 -11.98 20.59
N THR A 52 5.05 -12.16 19.30
CA THR A 52 5.68 -11.20 18.41
C THR A 52 4.75 -10.86 17.25
N PHE A 53 4.51 -9.59 17.03
CA PHE A 53 3.89 -9.07 15.80
C PHE A 53 4.99 -8.78 14.80
N VAL A 54 4.83 -9.28 13.58
CA VAL A 54 5.73 -9.04 12.46
C VAL A 54 4.97 -8.34 11.34
N LEU A 55 5.55 -7.30 10.77
CA LEU A 55 5.05 -6.67 9.56
C LEU A 55 6.21 -6.40 8.61
N SER A 56 6.13 -6.92 7.40
CA SER A 56 7.10 -6.71 6.34
C SER A 56 6.44 -6.03 5.15
N ILE A 57 7.18 -5.11 4.52
CA ILE A 57 6.82 -4.51 3.24
C ILE A 57 7.78 -5.08 2.20
N LYS A 58 7.27 -5.94 1.32
CA LYS A 58 8.03 -6.49 0.18
C LYS A 58 7.73 -5.66 -1.05
N THR A 59 8.76 -5.18 -1.74
CA THR A 59 8.59 -4.34 -2.93
C THR A 59 8.76 -5.15 -4.20
N LYS A 60 8.03 -4.75 -5.24
CA LYS A 60 8.19 -5.33 -6.59
C LYS A 60 9.46 -4.79 -7.25
N PRO A 61 10.05 -5.50 -8.22
CA PRO A 61 11.22 -5.02 -8.96
C PRO A 61 10.98 -3.62 -9.54
N GLY A 62 11.97 -2.73 -9.38
CA GLY A 62 11.89 -1.34 -9.83
C GLY A 62 11.13 -0.40 -8.89
N SER A 63 10.69 -0.89 -7.73
CA SER A 63 10.07 -0.08 -6.69
C SER A 63 10.79 -0.22 -5.35
N HIS A 64 10.62 0.76 -4.47
CA HIS A 64 11.18 0.78 -3.13
C HIS A 64 10.34 1.61 -2.17
N VAL A 65 10.43 1.32 -0.89
CA VAL A 65 9.91 2.22 0.15
C VAL A 65 10.89 3.37 0.31
N SER A 66 10.38 4.60 0.26
CA SER A 66 11.20 5.79 0.44
C SER A 66 11.84 5.81 1.83
N ASP A 67 13.14 6.06 1.89
CA ASP A 67 13.91 6.29 3.11
C ASP A 67 13.99 7.78 3.48
N GLU A 68 13.65 8.68 2.57
CA GLU A 68 13.60 10.13 2.78
C GLU A 68 12.23 10.59 3.31
N ALA A 69 11.15 9.96 2.85
CA ALA A 69 9.80 10.28 3.28
C ALA A 69 9.43 9.54 4.59
N PRO A 70 8.59 10.14 5.47
CA PRO A 70 8.29 9.53 6.75
C PRO A 70 7.50 8.23 6.60
N LEU A 71 7.95 7.17 7.28
CA LEU A 71 7.18 5.98 7.54
C LEU A 71 6.67 6.03 8.97
N LYS A 72 5.39 5.70 9.16
CA LYS A 72 4.75 5.61 10.48
C LYS A 72 4.00 4.28 10.56
N LEU A 73 4.28 3.53 11.61
CA LEU A 73 3.55 2.34 11.99
C LEU A 73 2.97 2.54 13.39
N GLU A 74 1.65 2.50 13.50
CA GLU A 74 0.93 2.61 14.77
C GLU A 74 0.28 1.27 15.08
N LEU A 75 0.54 0.74 16.28
CA LEU A 75 0.02 -0.54 16.74
C LEU A 75 -0.99 -0.32 17.87
N LYS A 76 -2.07 -1.06 17.81
CA LYS A 76 -3.09 -1.14 18.85
C LYS A 76 -3.44 -2.59 19.13
N GLY A 77 -3.45 -2.98 20.38
CA GLY A 77 -3.82 -4.32 20.79
C GLY A 77 -5.24 -4.38 21.41
N THR A 78 -5.89 -5.50 21.17
CA THR A 78 -7.10 -5.93 21.89
C THR A 78 -6.78 -7.27 22.56
N GLN A 79 -6.96 -7.40 23.87
CA GLN A 79 -6.53 -8.55 24.69
C GLN A 79 -5.03 -8.82 24.69
N VAL A 80 -4.26 -8.08 23.95
CA VAL A 80 -2.80 -8.09 23.88
C VAL A 80 -2.29 -6.66 23.90
N THR A 81 -1.09 -6.43 24.41
CA THR A 81 -0.52 -5.10 24.53
C THR A 81 0.84 -5.08 23.83
N PRO A 82 0.98 -4.41 22.70
CA PRO A 82 2.28 -4.18 22.06
C PRO A 82 3.24 -3.45 23.00
N THR A 83 4.50 -3.84 23.00
CA THR A 83 5.54 -3.16 23.82
C THR A 83 5.91 -1.80 23.27
N GLN A 84 5.61 -1.55 22.00
CA GLN A 84 5.82 -0.29 21.30
C GLN A 84 4.63 -0.02 20.40
N GLU A 85 3.97 1.13 20.59
CA GLU A 85 2.75 1.47 19.83
C GLU A 85 3.05 2.32 18.59
N LYS A 86 4.20 2.99 18.53
CA LYS A 86 4.58 3.87 17.42
C LYS A 86 6.00 3.56 16.98
N LEU A 87 6.13 3.25 15.70
CA LEU A 87 7.40 2.94 15.07
C LEU A 87 7.59 3.81 13.82
N ALA A 88 8.84 4.00 13.44
CA ALA A 88 9.27 4.72 12.25
C ALA A 88 10.28 3.86 11.46
N MET A 89 10.75 4.33 10.32
CA MET A 89 11.73 3.62 9.50
C MET A 89 12.98 3.16 10.28
N LYS A 90 13.46 3.97 11.23
CA LYS A 90 14.61 3.65 12.07
C LYS A 90 14.43 2.41 12.96
N ASP A 91 13.18 2.03 13.24
CA ASP A 91 12.81 0.87 14.06
C ASP A 91 12.70 -0.41 13.23
N SER A 92 12.91 -0.33 11.91
CA SER A 92 12.98 -1.50 11.04
C SER A 92 14.18 -2.35 11.38
N VAL A 93 13.96 -3.66 11.53
CA VAL A 93 15.04 -4.64 11.76
C VAL A 93 15.72 -5.08 10.47
N ALA A 94 15.13 -4.79 9.33
CA ALA A 94 15.70 -5.11 8.03
C ALA A 94 16.88 -4.19 7.70
N LYS A 95 17.92 -4.80 7.14
CA LYS A 95 19.10 -4.11 6.62
C LYS A 95 19.13 -4.22 5.11
N LYS A 96 19.79 -3.26 4.45
CA LYS A 96 20.03 -3.35 3.01
C LYS A 96 20.81 -4.62 2.69
N ALA A 97 20.32 -5.40 1.74
CA ALA A 97 21.07 -6.52 1.19
C ALA A 97 22.24 -6.00 0.34
N GLU A 98 23.28 -6.80 0.19
CA GLU A 98 24.43 -6.45 -0.63
C GLU A 98 24.00 -6.17 -2.07
N GLY A 99 24.43 -5.04 -2.63
CA GLY A 99 24.07 -4.58 -3.98
C GLY A 99 22.69 -3.92 -4.10
N GLN A 100 21.92 -3.82 -3.02
CA GLN A 100 20.63 -3.11 -3.02
C GLN A 100 20.77 -1.68 -2.49
N ALA A 101 20.10 -0.74 -3.15
CA ALA A 101 20.09 0.66 -2.74
C ALA A 101 19.17 0.90 -1.52
N PHE A 102 18.10 0.11 -1.39
CA PHE A 102 17.06 0.26 -0.37
C PHE A 102 16.86 -1.03 0.41
N ALA A 103 16.51 -0.91 1.70
CA ALA A 103 16.04 -2.03 2.50
C ALA A 103 14.52 -2.23 2.32
N GLU A 104 14.07 -3.47 2.44
CA GLU A 104 12.65 -3.77 2.59
C GLU A 104 12.28 -3.68 4.07
N PRO A 105 11.45 -2.71 4.50
CA PRO A 105 11.16 -2.52 5.92
C PRO A 105 10.52 -3.74 6.54
N ARG A 106 11.03 -4.14 7.72
CA ARG A 106 10.49 -5.22 8.54
C ARG A 106 10.47 -4.78 10.00
N PHE A 107 9.34 -4.92 10.63
CA PHE A 107 9.12 -4.59 12.03
C PHE A 107 8.82 -5.85 12.81
N GLU A 108 9.43 -5.99 13.97
CA GLU A 108 9.20 -7.09 14.90
C GLU A 108 8.93 -6.49 16.28
N VAL A 109 7.68 -6.55 16.70
CA VAL A 109 7.24 -5.91 17.95
C VAL A 109 6.68 -6.95 18.90
N PRO A 110 7.33 -7.16 20.05
CA PRO A 110 6.79 -8.01 21.09
C PRO A 110 5.44 -7.45 21.61
N PHE A 111 4.55 -8.34 21.95
CA PHE A 111 3.33 -8.00 22.69
C PHE A 111 3.11 -8.95 23.87
N LYS A 112 2.45 -8.47 24.90
CA LYS A 112 2.05 -9.27 26.06
C LYS A 112 0.60 -9.68 25.93
N ALA A 113 0.33 -10.96 26.17
CA ALA A 113 -1.03 -11.47 26.28
C ALA A 113 -1.50 -11.33 27.73
N ALA A 114 -2.67 -10.75 27.96
CA ALA A 114 -3.21 -10.55 29.32
C ALA A 114 -3.99 -11.78 29.78
N ALA A 115 -5.20 -11.97 29.30
CA ALA A 115 -6.11 -13.04 29.68
C ALA A 115 -6.49 -13.90 28.48
N ALA A 116 -6.90 -15.14 28.73
CA ALA A 116 -7.39 -16.05 27.71
C ALA A 116 -8.58 -15.42 26.93
N GLY A 117 -8.62 -15.66 25.63
CA GLY A 117 -9.65 -15.15 24.74
C GLY A 117 -9.11 -14.79 23.36
N LYS A 118 -10.02 -14.28 22.54
CA LYS A 118 -9.67 -13.79 21.20
C LYS A 118 -9.17 -12.35 21.30
N GLY A 119 -7.96 -12.13 20.82
CA GLY A 119 -7.32 -10.82 20.73
C GLY A 119 -6.93 -10.48 19.30
N ALA A 120 -6.36 -9.31 19.13
CA ALA A 120 -5.80 -8.86 17.86
C ALA A 120 -4.73 -7.79 18.07
N VAL A 121 -3.80 -7.72 17.15
CA VAL A 121 -2.94 -6.55 16.94
C VAL A 121 -3.38 -5.87 15.65
N GLU A 122 -3.84 -4.64 15.73
CA GLU A 122 -4.14 -3.78 14.60
C GLU A 122 -2.94 -2.87 14.31
N ALA A 123 -2.49 -2.88 13.08
CA ALA A 123 -1.38 -2.06 12.60
C ALA A 123 -1.86 -1.08 11.55
N ARG A 124 -1.70 0.21 11.80
CA ARG A 124 -1.92 1.27 10.82
C ARG A 124 -0.58 1.74 10.28
N LEU A 125 -0.34 1.48 9.01
CA LEU A 125 0.90 1.77 8.33
C LEU A 125 0.71 2.91 7.34
N THR A 126 1.57 3.93 7.41
CA THR A 126 1.68 5.02 6.43
C THR A 126 3.11 5.07 5.93
N PHE A 127 3.31 5.05 4.62
CA PHE A 127 4.63 5.09 3.98
C PHE A 127 4.51 5.63 2.55
N PHE A 128 5.64 5.83 1.90
CA PHE A 128 5.70 6.19 0.48
C PHE A 128 6.35 5.07 -0.31
N ILE A 129 5.67 4.64 -1.37
CA ILE A 129 6.22 3.71 -2.37
C ILE A 129 6.65 4.49 -3.59
N CYS A 130 7.87 4.27 -4.03
CA CYS A 130 8.47 4.96 -5.17
C CYS A 130 8.86 3.98 -6.27
N SER A 131 8.73 4.43 -7.51
CA SER A 131 9.27 3.80 -8.72
C SER A 131 9.94 4.89 -9.56
N GLU A 132 10.44 4.57 -10.76
CA GLU A 132 10.95 5.57 -11.69
C GLU A 132 9.91 6.59 -12.15
N GLN A 133 8.61 6.23 -12.07
CA GLN A 133 7.51 7.04 -12.60
C GLN A 133 6.79 7.86 -11.53
N LEU A 134 6.78 7.39 -10.27
CA LEU A 134 6.01 8.03 -9.21
C LEU A 134 6.57 7.73 -7.82
N CYS A 135 6.28 8.63 -6.87
CA CYS A 135 6.28 8.36 -5.43
C CYS A 135 4.89 8.65 -4.87
N ALA A 136 4.26 7.68 -4.24
CA ALA A 136 2.89 7.80 -3.76
C ALA A 136 2.77 7.40 -2.29
N ARG A 137 2.06 8.23 -1.52
CA ARG A 137 1.72 7.93 -0.14
C ARG A 137 0.73 6.76 -0.09
N GLN A 138 1.05 5.78 0.73
CA GLN A 138 0.19 4.64 1.02
C GLN A 138 -0.24 4.67 2.48
N GLN A 139 -1.48 4.27 2.73
CA GLN A 139 -2.01 4.05 4.07
C GLN A 139 -2.76 2.73 4.08
N LYS A 140 -2.34 1.82 4.95
CA LYS A 140 -2.91 0.47 5.08
C LYS A 140 -3.16 0.13 6.53
N THR A 141 -4.20 -0.63 6.77
CA THR A 141 -4.49 -1.23 8.07
C THR A 141 -4.39 -2.74 7.94
N VAL A 142 -3.62 -3.36 8.81
CA VAL A 142 -3.43 -4.81 8.89
C VAL A 142 -3.88 -5.26 10.25
N SER A 143 -4.69 -6.30 10.34
CA SER A 143 -5.10 -6.90 11.60
C SER A 143 -4.56 -8.32 11.70
N LEU A 144 -3.86 -8.60 12.79
CA LEU A 144 -3.38 -9.94 13.16
C LEU A 144 -4.27 -10.48 14.27
N PRO A 145 -5.11 -11.48 14.01
CA PRO A 145 -5.85 -12.17 15.09
C PRO A 145 -4.88 -12.98 15.95
N VAL A 146 -5.07 -12.92 17.26
CA VAL A 146 -4.27 -13.65 18.25
C VAL A 146 -5.22 -14.42 19.17
N GLU A 147 -5.00 -15.70 19.31
CA GLU A 147 -5.69 -16.54 20.28
C GLU A 147 -4.85 -16.66 21.54
N VAL A 148 -5.37 -16.17 22.67
CA VAL A 148 -4.75 -16.31 23.99
C VAL A 148 -5.38 -17.49 24.72
N ARG A 149 -4.56 -18.46 25.10
CA ARG A 149 -4.97 -19.71 25.80
C ARG A 149 -4.58 -19.72 27.26
#